data_c759e028f9bbf04f904559b4800f2e71
#
_entry.id   c759e028f9bbf04f904559b4800f2e71
#
_cell.length_a   1.000
_cell.length_b   1.000
_cell.length_c   1.000
_cell.angle_alpha   90.00
_cell.angle_beta   90.00
_cell.angle_gamma   90.00
#
_symmetry.space_group_name_H-M   'P 1'
#
loop_
_entity.id
_entity.type
_entity.pdbx_description
1 polymer ?
#
loop_
_entity_poly.entity_id
_entity_poly.type
_entity_poly.pdbx_seq_one_letter_code
_entity_poly.pdbx_strand_id
1 'polypeptide(L)'
;MDKTILIAGKEVPAGKDLASSAVLHGRTVFITAESDATDTGLADGSNPVAWNKGSALSSRSLLISASNKNGHLDEAVLIFDEEYFAPKFGVPGPAESTRACDELILGYQYLTAELLLRFNQRKIAGLEKNPGKIVFVYKPNVNEADAVKNPNLRLENRILSKTLVASASVAFKVFAENFAASVCEADDVIPVLVECDSSNELSKNDSAFMVWLCEYLSKIDDLKKELSAKQKVSWIKAGAKVPGGFGIFKK
;
A
#
# COMPACT_ATOMS: atom_id res chain seq x y z
N MET A 1 -5.21 -20.59 -9.49
CA MET A 1 -5.32 -19.31 -10.23
C MET A 1 -4.32 -18.35 -9.63
N ASP A 2 -3.58 -17.66 -10.46
CA ASP A 2 -2.64 -16.64 -9.98
C ASP A 2 -3.43 -15.47 -9.42
N LYS A 3 -3.06 -14.98 -8.24
CA LYS A 3 -3.72 -13.84 -7.62
C LYS A 3 -3.37 -12.56 -8.35
N THR A 4 -4.33 -11.66 -8.45
CA THR A 4 -4.12 -10.32 -8.99
C THR A 4 -3.91 -9.31 -7.88
N ILE A 5 -2.80 -8.57 -7.95
CA ILE A 5 -2.43 -7.54 -6.98
C ILE A 5 -2.31 -6.17 -7.67
N LEU A 6 -2.89 -5.15 -7.02
CA LEU A 6 -2.66 -3.75 -7.36
C LEU A 6 -1.66 -3.14 -6.35
N ILE A 7 -0.62 -2.47 -6.86
CA ILE A 7 0.34 -1.71 -6.06
C ILE A 7 0.21 -0.24 -6.42
N ALA A 8 -0.11 0.61 -5.45
CA ALA A 8 -0.33 2.03 -5.65
C ALA A 8 0.37 2.89 -4.60
N GLY A 9 0.79 4.10 -4.99
CA GLY A 9 1.43 5.09 -4.12
C GLY A 9 2.93 5.24 -4.34
N LYS A 10 3.67 4.16 -4.58
CA LYS A 10 5.05 4.21 -5.06
C LYS A 10 5.08 3.78 -6.52
N GLU A 11 5.07 4.76 -7.41
CA GLU A 11 4.90 4.59 -8.85
C GLU A 11 6.19 4.11 -9.52
N VAL A 12 6.06 3.38 -10.66
CA VAL A 12 7.22 3.07 -11.48
C VAL A 12 7.75 4.35 -12.15
N PRO A 13 9.09 4.50 -12.28
CA PRO A 13 10.11 3.45 -12.11
C PRO A 13 10.52 3.15 -10.66
N ALA A 14 10.20 4.01 -9.67
CA ALA A 14 10.66 3.82 -8.28
C ALA A 14 10.09 2.55 -7.62
N GLY A 15 8.88 2.12 -7.99
CA GLY A 15 8.20 0.93 -7.45
C GLY A 15 8.51 -0.37 -8.19
N LYS A 16 9.47 -0.41 -9.14
CA LYS A 16 9.74 -1.59 -9.97
C LYS A 16 10.10 -2.85 -9.18
N ASP A 17 10.85 -2.68 -8.09
CA ASP A 17 11.30 -3.81 -7.27
C ASP A 17 10.13 -4.44 -6.49
N LEU A 18 9.14 -3.64 -6.09
CA LEU A 18 7.88 -4.14 -5.53
C LEU A 18 7.14 -5.01 -6.57
N ALA A 19 6.98 -4.49 -7.79
CA ALA A 19 6.26 -5.21 -8.85
C ALA A 19 6.96 -6.52 -9.22
N SER A 20 8.27 -6.48 -9.48
CA SER A 20 9.06 -7.64 -9.87
C SER A 20 9.02 -8.74 -8.80
N SER A 21 9.11 -8.37 -7.53
CA SER A 21 9.06 -9.33 -6.42
C SER A 21 7.67 -9.96 -6.26
N ALA A 22 6.59 -9.20 -6.47
CA ALA A 22 5.24 -9.75 -6.44
C ALA A 22 4.99 -10.74 -7.59
N VAL A 23 5.51 -10.47 -8.80
CA VAL A 23 5.47 -11.41 -9.93
C VAL A 23 6.18 -12.71 -9.60
N LEU A 24 7.39 -12.64 -9.04
CA LEU A 24 8.16 -13.84 -8.63
C LEU A 24 7.43 -14.68 -7.57
N HIS A 25 6.49 -14.08 -6.83
CA HIS A 25 5.64 -14.79 -5.85
C HIS A 25 4.25 -15.15 -6.41
N GLY A 26 4.13 -15.30 -7.73
CA GLY A 26 2.94 -15.83 -8.39
C GLY A 26 1.75 -14.86 -8.38
N ARG A 27 2.00 -13.54 -8.45
CA ARG A 27 0.95 -12.54 -8.64
C ARG A 27 0.99 -11.98 -10.05
N THR A 28 -0.17 -11.77 -10.65
CA THR A 28 -0.32 -10.85 -11.77
C THR A 28 -0.38 -9.43 -11.20
N VAL A 29 0.55 -8.58 -11.59
CA VAL A 29 0.76 -7.28 -10.97
C VAL A 29 0.21 -6.15 -11.82
N PHE A 30 -0.57 -5.27 -11.20
CA PHE A 30 -0.85 -3.92 -11.67
C PHE A 30 -0.15 -2.93 -10.75
N ILE A 31 0.62 -2.01 -11.32
CA ILE A 31 1.34 -0.99 -10.54
C ILE A 31 1.10 0.38 -11.13
N THR A 32 0.91 1.37 -10.28
CA THR A 32 0.76 2.75 -10.73
C THR A 32 2.06 3.27 -11.34
N ALA A 33 1.94 4.02 -12.44
CA ALA A 33 3.04 4.60 -13.20
C ALA A 33 2.93 6.12 -13.23
N GLU A 34 4.07 6.81 -13.20
CA GLU A 34 4.14 8.23 -13.51
C GLU A 34 3.73 8.44 -14.98
N SER A 35 3.00 9.53 -15.26
CA SER A 35 2.38 9.78 -16.58
C SER A 35 3.39 9.81 -17.73
N ASP A 36 4.64 10.14 -17.44
CA ASP A 36 5.69 10.35 -18.42
C ASP A 36 6.69 9.17 -18.51
N ALA A 37 6.42 8.06 -17.80
CA ALA A 37 7.28 6.91 -17.80
C ALA A 37 7.20 6.14 -19.13
N THR A 38 8.10 6.40 -20.06
CA THR A 38 8.21 5.70 -21.37
C THR A 38 8.88 4.35 -21.25
N ASP A 39 9.80 4.18 -20.31
CA ASP A 39 10.46 2.91 -19.98
C ASP A 39 10.32 2.63 -18.47
N THR A 40 9.53 1.64 -18.16
CA THR A 40 9.27 1.25 -16.76
C THR A 40 10.26 0.22 -16.23
N GLY A 41 11.06 -0.41 -17.11
CA GLY A 41 12.00 -1.49 -16.74
C GLY A 41 11.36 -2.67 -16.00
N LEU A 42 10.06 -2.90 -16.21
CA LEU A 42 9.28 -3.91 -15.52
C LEU A 42 9.51 -5.30 -16.11
N ALA A 43 9.48 -6.31 -15.23
CA ALA A 43 9.48 -7.71 -15.63
C ALA A 43 8.16 -8.11 -16.31
N ASP A 44 8.21 -9.16 -17.15
CA ASP A 44 7.02 -9.78 -17.73
C ASP A 44 6.05 -10.19 -16.62
N GLY A 45 4.76 -9.92 -16.81
CA GLY A 45 3.71 -10.15 -15.81
C GLY A 45 3.36 -8.93 -14.97
N SER A 46 4.09 -7.81 -15.13
CA SER A 46 3.74 -6.51 -14.55
C SER A 46 3.03 -5.61 -15.56
N ASN A 47 2.01 -4.90 -15.09
CA ASN A 47 1.18 -4.02 -15.90
C ASN A 47 1.21 -2.60 -15.31
N PRO A 48 1.98 -1.68 -15.89
CA PRO A 48 1.95 -0.29 -15.45
C PRO A 48 0.62 0.37 -15.87
N VAL A 49 0.01 1.12 -14.97
CA VAL A 49 -1.24 1.84 -15.22
C VAL A 49 -1.13 3.26 -14.68
N ALA A 50 -1.45 4.24 -15.53
CA ALA A 50 -1.48 5.64 -15.11
C ALA A 50 -2.59 5.88 -14.07
N TRP A 51 -2.27 6.67 -13.04
CA TRP A 51 -3.21 7.04 -11.98
C TRP A 51 -3.12 8.53 -11.67
N ASN A 52 -4.14 9.28 -12.03
CA ASN A 52 -4.31 10.64 -11.55
C ASN A 52 -4.98 10.61 -10.17
N LYS A 53 -4.19 10.79 -9.11
CA LYS A 53 -4.62 10.70 -7.71
C LYS A 53 -5.69 11.75 -7.35
N GLY A 54 -5.66 12.93 -7.96
CA GLY A 54 -6.67 13.98 -7.76
C GLY A 54 -8.04 13.69 -8.40
N SER A 55 -8.22 12.51 -9.03
CA SER A 55 -9.45 12.19 -9.76
C SER A 55 -10.07 10.86 -9.32
N ALA A 56 -11.27 10.91 -8.77
CA ALA A 56 -12.06 9.71 -8.45
C ALA A 56 -12.33 8.85 -9.69
N LEU A 57 -12.55 9.47 -10.85
CA LEU A 57 -12.74 8.75 -12.13
C LEU A 57 -11.46 8.01 -12.55
N SER A 58 -10.30 8.57 -12.30
CA SER A 58 -9.03 7.89 -12.57
C SER A 58 -8.82 6.69 -11.66
N SER A 59 -9.16 6.79 -10.38
CA SER A 59 -9.15 5.66 -9.44
C SER A 59 -10.06 4.52 -9.91
N ARG A 60 -11.26 4.87 -10.39
CA ARG A 60 -12.20 3.89 -10.97
C ARG A 60 -11.64 3.25 -12.24
N SER A 61 -11.06 4.04 -13.15
CA SER A 61 -10.47 3.55 -14.40
C SER A 61 -9.28 2.61 -14.15
N LEU A 62 -8.45 2.93 -13.16
CA LEU A 62 -7.36 2.08 -12.69
C LEU A 62 -7.87 0.69 -12.30
N LEU A 63 -8.92 0.61 -11.49
CA LEU A 63 -9.49 -0.67 -11.05
C LEU A 63 -10.20 -1.42 -12.19
N ILE A 64 -10.84 -0.73 -13.11
CA ILE A 64 -11.41 -1.35 -14.32
C ILE A 64 -10.29 -2.01 -15.13
N SER A 65 -9.18 -1.31 -15.34
CA SER A 65 -8.03 -1.84 -16.08
C SER A 65 -7.43 -3.07 -15.40
N ALA A 66 -7.27 -3.03 -14.06
CA ALA A 66 -6.78 -4.15 -13.28
C ALA A 66 -7.73 -5.37 -13.31
N SER A 67 -9.03 -5.12 -13.24
CA SER A 67 -10.04 -6.20 -13.22
C SER A 67 -10.28 -6.82 -14.59
N ASN A 68 -10.30 -6.02 -15.66
CA ASN A 68 -10.67 -6.50 -17.00
C ASN A 68 -9.64 -7.46 -17.60
N LYS A 69 -8.37 -7.31 -17.27
CA LYS A 69 -7.30 -8.13 -17.85
C LYS A 69 -7.31 -9.56 -17.31
N ASN A 70 -7.67 -9.75 -16.03
CA ASN A 70 -7.64 -11.05 -15.36
C ASN A 70 -9.00 -11.47 -14.77
N GLY A 71 -10.05 -10.69 -14.99
CA GLY A 71 -11.40 -10.96 -14.48
C GLY A 71 -11.61 -10.63 -13.00
N HIS A 72 -10.55 -10.45 -12.20
CA HIS A 72 -10.66 -10.18 -10.77
C HIS A 72 -9.45 -9.43 -10.21
N LEU A 73 -9.61 -8.84 -9.05
CA LEU A 73 -8.57 -8.24 -8.21
C LEU A 73 -8.67 -8.85 -6.82
N ASP A 74 -7.59 -9.38 -6.28
CA ASP A 74 -7.55 -10.08 -4.98
C ASP A 74 -6.95 -9.23 -3.87
N GLU A 75 -5.90 -8.51 -4.21
CA GLU A 75 -5.05 -7.81 -3.26
C GLU A 75 -4.80 -6.37 -3.77
N ALA A 76 -4.87 -5.38 -2.88
CA ALA A 76 -4.47 -4.01 -3.17
C ALA A 76 -3.52 -3.51 -2.09
N VAL A 77 -2.36 -3.00 -2.49
CA VAL A 77 -1.32 -2.46 -1.59
C VAL A 77 -1.19 -0.96 -1.84
N LEU A 78 -1.60 -0.18 -0.85
CA LEU A 78 -1.59 1.27 -0.85
C LEU A 78 -0.41 1.75 -0.02
N ILE A 79 0.63 2.28 -0.67
CA ILE A 79 1.90 2.61 -0.02
C ILE A 79 2.01 4.12 0.17
N PHE A 80 2.16 4.55 1.43
CA PHE A 80 2.59 5.89 1.77
C PHE A 80 4.06 5.83 2.23
N ASP A 81 4.96 6.11 1.29
CA ASP A 81 6.41 6.15 1.53
C ASP A 81 6.86 7.61 1.64
N GLU A 82 7.12 8.07 2.88
CA GLU A 82 7.51 9.47 3.10
C GLU A 82 8.84 9.83 2.42
N GLU A 83 9.80 8.89 2.35
CA GLU A 83 11.07 9.13 1.67
C GLU A 83 10.88 9.33 0.16
N TYR A 84 9.97 8.56 -0.45
CA TYR A 84 9.59 8.71 -1.86
C TYR A 84 8.89 10.04 -2.14
N PHE A 85 8.04 10.51 -1.21
CA PHE A 85 7.30 11.76 -1.39
C PHE A 85 8.09 13.01 -0.98
N ALA A 86 9.06 12.90 -0.07
CA ALA A 86 9.80 14.04 0.46
C ALA A 86 10.42 14.96 -0.61
N PRO A 87 11.05 14.46 -1.69
CA PRO A 87 11.58 15.31 -2.76
C PRO A 87 10.52 15.91 -3.68
N LYS A 88 9.31 15.35 -3.72
CA LYS A 88 8.24 15.72 -4.65
C LYS A 88 7.40 16.90 -4.16
N PHE A 89 7.42 17.18 -2.85
CA PHE A 89 6.63 18.24 -2.23
C PHE A 89 7.52 19.20 -1.45
N GLY A 90 7.55 20.43 -1.92
CA GLY A 90 8.42 21.48 -1.39
C GLY A 90 7.80 22.31 -0.26
N VAL A 91 8.03 23.63 -0.32
CA VAL A 91 7.48 24.60 0.64
C VAL A 91 5.99 24.78 0.40
N PRO A 92 5.17 24.84 1.47
CA PRO A 92 3.73 25.08 1.34
C PRO A 92 3.42 26.39 0.60
N GLY A 93 2.58 26.29 -0.42
CA GLY A 93 1.97 27.37 -1.14
C GLY A 93 0.60 26.90 -1.63
N PRO A 94 -0.31 27.78 -2.10
CA PRO A 94 -1.67 27.39 -2.46
C PRO A 94 -1.71 26.21 -3.45
N ALA A 95 -0.95 26.24 -4.52
CA ALA A 95 -0.90 25.19 -5.53
C ALA A 95 -0.31 23.87 -4.98
N GLU A 96 0.83 23.94 -4.27
CA GLU A 96 1.46 22.78 -3.66
C GLU A 96 0.58 22.16 -2.58
N SER A 97 -0.11 22.97 -1.77
CA SER A 97 -1.03 22.44 -0.75
C SER A 97 -2.23 21.74 -1.37
N THR A 98 -2.80 22.28 -2.44
CA THR A 98 -3.88 21.60 -3.19
C THR A 98 -3.39 20.30 -3.77
N ARG A 99 -2.25 20.29 -4.46
CA ARG A 99 -1.65 19.09 -5.03
C ARG A 99 -1.36 18.02 -3.96
N ALA A 100 -0.83 18.44 -2.80
CA ALA A 100 -0.58 17.51 -1.70
C ALA A 100 -1.88 16.91 -1.13
N CYS A 101 -2.94 17.72 -0.99
CA CYS A 101 -4.25 17.19 -0.60
C CYS A 101 -4.78 16.16 -1.61
N ASP A 102 -4.71 16.48 -2.90
CA ASP A 102 -5.20 15.62 -3.96
C ASP A 102 -4.39 14.31 -4.04
N GLU A 103 -3.06 14.42 -4.08
CA GLU A 103 -2.21 13.25 -4.34
C GLU A 103 -1.92 12.41 -3.09
N LEU A 104 -1.77 13.03 -1.91
CA LEU A 104 -1.33 12.35 -0.69
C LEU A 104 -2.47 12.00 0.26
N ILE A 105 -3.66 12.57 0.07
CA ILE A 105 -4.82 12.34 0.95
C ILE A 105 -5.99 11.80 0.14
N LEU A 106 -6.58 12.64 -0.74
CA LEU A 106 -7.81 12.29 -1.44
C LEU A 106 -7.64 11.10 -2.40
N GLY A 107 -6.49 10.99 -3.07
CA GLY A 107 -6.21 9.89 -3.98
C GLY A 107 -6.34 8.52 -3.29
N TYR A 108 -5.79 8.37 -2.09
CA TYR A 108 -5.93 7.14 -1.32
C TYR A 108 -7.38 6.87 -0.90
N GLN A 109 -8.12 7.92 -0.52
CA GLN A 109 -9.53 7.80 -0.14
C GLN A 109 -10.40 7.38 -1.33
N TYR A 110 -10.21 8.00 -2.51
CA TYR A 110 -10.93 7.63 -3.74
C TYR A 110 -10.64 6.19 -4.15
N LEU A 111 -9.37 5.80 -4.15
CA LEU A 111 -8.97 4.44 -4.54
C LEU A 111 -9.53 3.40 -3.57
N THR A 112 -9.47 3.67 -2.26
CA THR A 112 -10.01 2.77 -1.23
C THR A 112 -11.51 2.59 -1.36
N ALA A 113 -12.27 3.67 -1.62
CA ALA A 113 -13.71 3.59 -1.83
C ALA A 113 -14.08 2.73 -3.06
N GLU A 114 -13.38 2.90 -4.17
CA GLU A 114 -13.58 2.10 -5.38
C GLU A 114 -13.16 0.63 -5.18
N LEU A 115 -12.09 0.35 -4.41
CA LEU A 115 -11.68 -1.02 -4.04
C LEU A 115 -12.78 -1.72 -3.24
N LEU A 116 -13.35 -1.05 -2.23
CA LEU A 116 -14.43 -1.61 -1.43
C LEU A 116 -15.64 -1.97 -2.28
N LEU A 117 -16.03 -1.09 -3.20
CA LEU A 117 -17.12 -1.37 -4.15
C LEU A 117 -16.82 -2.60 -5.01
N ARG A 118 -15.59 -2.77 -5.47
CA ARG A 118 -15.18 -3.92 -6.30
C ARG A 118 -15.21 -5.22 -5.51
N PHE A 119 -14.68 -5.25 -4.31
CA PHE A 119 -14.70 -6.47 -3.48
C PHE A 119 -16.13 -6.88 -3.10
N ASN A 120 -17.00 -5.91 -2.78
CA ASN A 120 -18.40 -6.18 -2.52
C ASN A 120 -19.12 -6.76 -3.76
N GLN A 121 -18.88 -6.20 -4.96
CA GLN A 121 -19.45 -6.71 -6.20
C GLN A 121 -19.03 -8.15 -6.50
N ARG A 122 -17.77 -8.53 -6.23
CA ARG A 122 -17.28 -9.90 -6.36
C ARG A 122 -18.05 -10.88 -5.50
N LYS A 123 -18.27 -10.54 -4.22
CA LYS A 123 -19.05 -11.35 -3.27
C LYS A 123 -20.47 -11.56 -3.77
N ILE A 124 -21.16 -10.49 -4.20
CA ILE A 124 -22.52 -10.56 -4.72
C ILE A 124 -22.60 -11.46 -5.95
N ALA A 125 -21.62 -11.42 -6.83
CA ALA A 125 -21.55 -12.25 -8.03
C ALA A 125 -21.19 -13.72 -7.75
N GLY A 126 -20.83 -14.08 -6.52
CA GLY A 126 -20.43 -15.44 -6.14
C GLY A 126 -19.14 -15.91 -6.82
N LEU A 127 -18.35 -14.99 -7.35
CA LEU A 127 -17.18 -15.30 -8.18
C LEU A 127 -15.97 -15.78 -7.37
N GLU A 128 -15.97 -15.57 -6.04
CA GLU A 128 -14.79 -15.88 -5.24
C GLU A 128 -15.08 -16.36 -3.82
N LYS A 129 -14.18 -17.23 -3.35
CA LYS A 129 -14.26 -17.85 -2.01
C LYS A 129 -13.56 -17.01 -0.92
N ASN A 130 -12.56 -16.20 -1.29
CA ASN A 130 -11.74 -15.46 -0.34
C ASN A 130 -12.05 -13.96 -0.39
N PRO A 131 -12.11 -13.27 0.76
CA PRO A 131 -12.27 -11.83 0.81
C PRO A 131 -11.09 -11.12 0.15
N GLY A 132 -11.36 -9.97 -0.48
CA GLY A 132 -10.32 -9.08 -0.98
C GLY A 132 -9.46 -8.53 0.15
N LYS A 133 -8.20 -8.19 -0.12
CA LYS A 133 -7.31 -7.61 0.89
C LYS A 133 -6.92 -6.19 0.50
N ILE A 134 -7.14 -5.25 1.41
CA ILE A 134 -6.64 -3.88 1.28
C ILE A 134 -5.54 -3.66 2.31
N VAL A 135 -4.31 -3.50 1.81
CA VAL A 135 -3.12 -3.33 2.63
C VAL A 135 -2.72 -1.86 2.61
N PHE A 136 -2.68 -1.23 3.77
CA PHE A 136 -2.12 0.09 3.94
C PHE A 136 -0.69 -0.05 4.47
N VAL A 137 0.28 0.44 3.69
CA VAL A 137 1.70 0.39 4.06
C VAL A 137 2.15 1.80 4.36
N TYR A 138 2.62 2.02 5.58
CA TYR A 138 3.21 3.27 6.02
C TYR A 138 4.72 3.11 6.23
N LYS A 139 5.50 3.88 5.47
CA LYS A 139 6.97 3.96 5.58
C LYS A 139 7.34 5.36 6.06
N PRO A 140 7.64 5.54 7.37
CA PRO A 140 8.01 6.84 7.93
C PRO A 140 9.40 7.28 7.46
N ASN A 141 9.58 8.60 7.40
CA ASN A 141 10.87 9.25 7.23
C ASN A 141 11.07 10.30 8.33
N VAL A 142 12.30 10.74 8.52
CA VAL A 142 12.62 11.85 9.43
C VAL A 142 12.02 13.14 8.90
N ASN A 143 11.25 13.83 9.72
CA ASN A 143 10.70 15.14 9.38
C ASN A 143 11.57 16.30 9.91
N GLU A 144 11.30 17.51 9.45
CA GLU A 144 12.05 18.71 9.86
C GLU A 144 11.98 18.97 11.36
N ALA A 145 10.82 18.71 12.00
CA ALA A 145 10.66 18.93 13.44
C ALA A 145 11.51 17.95 14.27
N ASP A 146 11.58 16.70 13.86
CA ASP A 146 12.42 15.69 14.52
C ASP A 146 13.91 15.99 14.33
N ALA A 147 14.30 16.48 13.15
CA ALA A 147 15.66 16.90 12.87
C ALA A 147 16.08 18.16 13.65
N VAL A 148 15.14 19.01 14.06
CA VAL A 148 15.41 20.13 14.99
C VAL A 148 15.61 19.63 16.41
N LYS A 149 14.79 18.67 16.86
CA LYS A 149 14.91 18.08 18.20
C LYS A 149 16.17 17.23 18.36
N ASN A 150 16.57 16.54 17.29
CA ASN A 150 17.76 15.71 17.24
C ASN A 150 18.62 16.02 16.00
N PRO A 151 19.60 16.95 16.12
CA PRO A 151 20.43 17.36 14.99
C PRO A 151 21.24 16.22 14.32
N ASN A 152 21.50 15.13 15.03
CA ASN A 152 22.21 13.97 14.47
C ASN A 152 21.45 13.34 13.31
N LEU A 153 20.10 13.46 13.28
CA LEU A 153 19.27 12.94 12.18
C LEU A 153 19.50 13.68 10.85
N ARG A 154 20.10 14.87 10.88
CA ARG A 154 20.47 15.63 9.67
C ARG A 154 21.76 15.13 9.01
N LEU A 155 22.59 14.41 9.74
CA LEU A 155 23.92 13.97 9.26
C LEU A 155 23.84 12.79 8.26
N GLU A 156 22.68 12.18 8.08
CA GLU A 156 22.51 10.99 7.26
C GLU A 156 22.26 11.26 5.76
N ASN A 157 22.52 12.48 5.27
CA ASN A 157 22.32 12.89 3.85
C ASN A 157 20.95 12.54 3.24
N ARG A 158 19.93 12.37 4.07
CA ARG A 158 18.57 12.04 3.61
C ARG A 158 17.73 13.31 3.41
N ILE A 159 16.81 13.24 2.47
CA ILE A 159 15.82 14.30 2.26
C ILE A 159 14.76 14.18 3.36
N LEU A 160 14.60 15.25 4.16
CA LEU A 160 13.63 15.31 5.24
C LEU A 160 12.22 15.49 4.72
N SER A 161 11.25 14.85 5.39
CA SER A 161 9.84 15.10 5.14
C SER A 161 9.45 16.49 5.60
N LYS A 162 9.03 17.35 4.65
CA LYS A 162 8.54 18.70 4.92
C LYS A 162 7.09 18.70 5.37
N THR A 163 6.60 19.85 5.75
CA THR A 163 5.27 20.06 6.36
C THR A 163 4.14 19.33 5.62
N LEU A 164 4.08 19.43 4.28
CA LEU A 164 2.98 18.82 3.50
C LEU A 164 3.00 17.28 3.58
N VAL A 165 4.17 16.66 3.40
CA VAL A 165 4.32 15.20 3.49
C VAL A 165 4.09 14.70 4.92
N ALA A 166 4.68 15.38 5.92
CA ALA A 166 4.50 15.01 7.32
C ALA A 166 3.04 15.14 7.80
N SER A 167 2.30 16.15 7.32
CA SER A 167 0.87 16.29 7.63
C SER A 167 0.04 15.21 6.93
N ALA A 168 0.32 14.93 5.67
CA ALA A 168 -0.38 13.91 4.91
C ALA A 168 -0.13 12.49 5.45
N SER A 169 1.06 12.21 5.99
CA SER A 169 1.37 10.92 6.61
C SER A 169 0.50 10.62 7.83
N VAL A 170 0.25 11.63 8.66
CA VAL A 170 -0.68 11.51 9.79
C VAL A 170 -2.10 11.28 9.29
N ALA A 171 -2.54 12.03 8.27
CA ALA A 171 -3.85 11.86 7.67
C ALA A 171 -4.02 10.45 7.07
N PHE A 172 -3.01 9.91 6.39
CA PHE A 172 -3.01 8.54 5.86
C PHE A 172 -3.16 7.49 6.97
N LYS A 173 -2.39 7.61 8.07
CA LYS A 173 -2.49 6.66 9.20
C LYS A 173 -3.88 6.69 9.82
N VAL A 174 -4.40 7.88 10.14
CA VAL A 174 -5.73 8.04 10.75
C VAL A 174 -6.83 7.52 9.81
N PHE A 175 -6.71 7.79 8.51
CA PHE A 175 -7.63 7.26 7.51
C PHE A 175 -7.60 5.73 7.47
N ALA A 176 -6.42 5.12 7.38
CA ALA A 176 -6.26 3.66 7.33
C ALA A 176 -6.85 2.96 8.55
N GLU A 177 -6.61 3.49 9.76
CA GLU A 177 -7.16 2.96 11.02
C GLU A 177 -8.68 3.03 11.06
N ASN A 178 -9.25 4.19 10.70
CA ASN A 178 -10.70 4.37 10.70
C ASN A 178 -11.39 3.56 9.60
N PHE A 179 -10.78 3.47 8.42
CA PHE A 179 -11.26 2.57 7.38
C PHE A 179 -11.25 1.12 7.85
N ALA A 180 -10.13 0.63 8.40
CA ALA A 180 -10.04 -0.73 8.92
C ALA A 180 -11.09 -1.01 10.00
N ALA A 181 -11.35 -0.04 10.89
CA ALA A 181 -12.41 -0.14 11.90
C ALA A 181 -13.81 -0.22 11.26
N SER A 182 -14.07 0.54 10.19
CA SER A 182 -15.37 0.54 9.52
C SER A 182 -15.72 -0.75 8.79
N VAL A 183 -14.69 -1.54 8.39
CA VAL A 183 -14.86 -2.79 7.64
C VAL A 183 -14.37 -4.03 8.40
N CYS A 184 -14.01 -3.91 9.68
CA CYS A 184 -13.41 -5.02 10.44
C CYS A 184 -14.33 -6.24 10.59
N GLU A 185 -15.65 -6.05 10.52
CA GLU A 185 -16.67 -7.11 10.57
C GLU A 185 -17.19 -7.50 9.18
N ALA A 186 -16.72 -6.86 8.11
CA ALA A 186 -17.12 -7.21 6.76
C ALA A 186 -16.50 -8.54 6.32
N ASP A 187 -17.25 -9.32 5.54
CA ASP A 187 -16.81 -10.64 5.04
C ASP A 187 -16.19 -10.57 3.65
N ASP A 188 -16.29 -9.44 2.96
CA ASP A 188 -15.84 -9.23 1.58
C ASP A 188 -14.47 -8.58 1.50
N VAL A 189 -13.96 -8.02 2.61
CA VAL A 189 -12.66 -7.36 2.66
C VAL A 189 -11.93 -7.59 3.98
N ILE A 190 -10.63 -7.80 3.89
CA ILE A 190 -9.71 -7.84 5.04
C ILE A 190 -8.77 -6.64 4.95
N PRO A 191 -8.88 -5.66 5.85
CA PRO A 191 -7.88 -4.61 5.97
C PRO A 191 -6.62 -5.15 6.65
N VAL A 192 -5.44 -4.72 6.18
CA VAL A 192 -4.13 -5.05 6.76
C VAL A 192 -3.32 -3.77 6.89
N LEU A 193 -2.92 -3.42 8.10
CA LEU A 193 -2.15 -2.20 8.38
C LEU A 193 -0.69 -2.57 8.65
N VAL A 194 0.23 -2.11 7.82
CA VAL A 194 1.67 -2.43 7.89
C VAL A 194 2.50 -1.18 8.12
N GLU A 195 3.28 -1.16 9.18
CA GLU A 195 4.25 -0.11 9.46
C GLU A 195 5.69 -0.61 9.20
N CYS A 196 6.40 0.12 8.35
CA CYS A 196 7.80 -0.14 8.00
C CYS A 196 8.70 0.86 8.74
N ASP A 197 9.05 0.58 9.97
CA ASP A 197 9.99 1.39 10.76
C ASP A 197 11.34 1.52 10.01
N SER A 198 11.93 2.71 10.00
CA SER A 198 13.22 2.98 9.34
C SER A 198 14.39 2.14 9.89
N SER A 199 14.27 1.61 11.10
CA SER A 199 15.23 0.69 11.70
C SER A 199 15.11 -0.75 11.16
N ASN A 200 14.03 -1.07 10.45
CA ASN A 200 13.79 -2.41 9.91
C ASN A 200 14.44 -2.55 8.54
N GLU A 201 15.25 -3.60 8.34
CA GLU A 201 15.92 -3.88 7.07
C GLU A 201 14.95 -4.04 5.91
N LEU A 202 13.73 -4.58 6.16
CA LEU A 202 12.69 -4.68 5.13
C LEU A 202 12.19 -3.32 4.65
N SER A 203 12.26 -2.27 5.48
CA SER A 203 11.84 -0.92 5.06
C SER A 203 12.80 -0.30 4.03
N LYS A 204 14.07 -0.73 4.03
CA LYS A 204 15.12 -0.25 3.13
C LYS A 204 15.18 -1.02 1.81
N ASN A 205 14.52 -2.18 1.72
CA ASN A 205 14.57 -3.07 0.57
C ASN A 205 13.16 -3.44 0.10
N ASP A 206 12.70 -2.76 -0.93
CA ASP A 206 11.35 -2.94 -1.48
C ASP A 206 11.11 -4.38 -1.99
N SER A 207 12.14 -5.02 -2.53
CA SER A 207 12.09 -6.44 -2.95
C SER A 207 11.82 -7.34 -1.75
N ALA A 208 12.65 -7.28 -0.72
CA ALA A 208 12.51 -8.12 0.47
C ALA A 208 11.18 -7.83 1.21
N PHE A 209 10.78 -6.56 1.26
CA PHE A 209 9.49 -6.17 1.82
C PHE A 209 8.32 -6.84 1.08
N MET A 210 8.30 -6.77 -0.24
CA MET A 210 7.20 -7.33 -1.04
C MET A 210 7.17 -8.86 -0.98
N VAL A 211 8.34 -9.53 -0.93
CA VAL A 211 8.43 -10.98 -0.68
C VAL A 211 7.72 -11.34 0.63
N TRP A 212 8.12 -10.68 1.72
CA TRP A 212 7.49 -10.91 3.03
C TRP A 212 5.98 -10.62 2.98
N LEU A 213 5.56 -9.54 2.35
CA LEU A 213 4.15 -9.17 2.28
C LEU A 213 3.33 -10.22 1.51
N CYS A 214 3.82 -10.67 0.36
CA CYS A 214 3.16 -11.73 -0.42
C CYS A 214 3.00 -13.02 0.37
N GLU A 215 4.02 -13.43 1.13
CA GLU A 215 3.93 -14.58 2.03
C GLU A 215 2.93 -14.35 3.17
N TYR A 216 2.94 -13.15 3.76
CA TYR A 216 2.03 -12.78 4.82
C TYR A 216 0.56 -12.86 4.36
N LEU A 217 0.25 -12.28 3.20
CA LEU A 217 -1.09 -12.30 2.62
C LEU A 217 -1.55 -13.71 2.24
N SER A 218 -0.64 -14.57 1.76
CA SER A 218 -0.95 -15.97 1.48
C SER A 218 -1.27 -16.74 2.77
N LYS A 219 -0.51 -16.50 3.84
CA LYS A 219 -0.77 -17.12 5.16
C LYS A 219 -2.09 -16.68 5.79
N ILE A 220 -2.57 -15.46 5.49
CA ILE A 220 -3.92 -15.02 5.92
C ILE A 220 -4.99 -15.90 5.29
N ASP A 221 -4.86 -16.28 4.01
CA ASP A 221 -5.84 -17.15 3.35
C ASP A 221 -5.88 -18.58 3.93
N ASP A 222 -4.74 -19.03 4.46
CA ASP A 222 -4.60 -20.36 5.05
C ASP A 222 -5.02 -20.42 6.53
N LEU A 223 -5.47 -19.29 7.12
CA LEU A 223 -5.87 -19.27 8.52
C LEU A 223 -7.12 -20.12 8.76
N LYS A 224 -7.06 -21.04 9.73
CA LYS A 224 -8.21 -21.81 10.19
C LYS A 224 -9.24 -20.98 10.95
N LYS A 225 -8.83 -19.83 11.48
CA LYS A 225 -9.66 -18.91 12.24
C LYS A 225 -9.43 -17.50 11.70
N GLU A 226 -10.50 -16.81 11.44
CA GLU A 226 -10.47 -15.42 10.99
C GLU A 226 -9.72 -14.50 11.95
N LEU A 227 -9.12 -13.44 11.40
CA LEU A 227 -8.53 -12.37 12.19
C LEU A 227 -9.62 -11.68 13.01
N SER A 228 -9.36 -11.47 14.30
CA SER A 228 -10.28 -10.68 15.16
C SER A 228 -10.33 -9.22 14.71
N ALA A 229 -11.41 -8.51 15.03
CA ALA A 229 -11.54 -7.08 14.76
C ALA A 229 -10.33 -6.28 15.27
N LYS A 230 -9.85 -6.59 16.49
CA LYS A 230 -8.64 -5.96 17.04
C LYS A 230 -7.40 -6.18 16.18
N GLN A 231 -7.22 -7.37 15.60
CA GLN A 231 -6.07 -7.65 14.72
C GLN A 231 -6.19 -6.90 13.38
N LYS A 232 -7.40 -6.81 12.84
CA LYS A 232 -7.68 -6.10 11.58
C LYS A 232 -7.41 -4.59 11.67
N VAL A 233 -7.57 -3.97 12.85
CA VAL A 233 -7.36 -2.53 13.07
C VAL A 233 -5.99 -2.18 13.68
N SER A 234 -5.12 -3.16 13.87
CA SER A 234 -3.80 -2.95 14.49
C SER A 234 -2.69 -2.89 13.46
N TRP A 235 -1.83 -1.87 13.57
CA TRP A 235 -0.60 -1.81 12.78
C TRP A 235 0.33 -2.97 13.16
N ILE A 236 0.76 -3.72 12.16
CA ILE A 236 1.79 -4.74 12.29
C ILE A 236 3.11 -4.20 11.77
N LYS A 237 4.20 -4.59 12.40
CA LYS A 237 5.54 -4.26 11.89
C LYS A 237 5.87 -5.13 10.69
N ALA A 238 6.51 -4.57 9.66
CA ALA A 238 7.06 -5.35 8.56
C ALA A 238 7.96 -6.47 9.11
N GLY A 239 7.82 -7.68 8.58
CA GLY A 239 8.49 -8.88 9.11
C GLY A 239 7.72 -9.63 10.21
N ALA A 240 6.58 -9.12 10.67
CA ALA A 240 5.75 -9.80 11.66
C ALA A 240 5.21 -11.14 11.13
N LYS A 241 4.98 -12.08 12.04
CA LYS A 241 4.29 -13.35 11.73
C LYS A 241 2.78 -13.16 11.77
N VAL A 242 2.07 -13.92 10.95
CA VAL A 242 0.60 -13.93 10.98
C VAL A 242 0.12 -14.45 12.34
N PRO A 243 -0.84 -13.76 13.00
CA PRO A 243 -1.41 -14.21 14.26
C PRO A 243 -2.07 -15.59 14.12
N GLY A 244 -1.86 -16.49 15.08
CA GLY A 244 -2.47 -17.83 15.10
C GLY A 244 -1.67 -18.94 14.40
N GLY A 245 -0.52 -18.63 13.81
CA GLY A 245 0.44 -19.66 13.42
C GLY A 245 1.05 -20.29 14.66
N PHE A 246 0.60 -21.50 15.03
CA PHE A 246 1.28 -22.28 16.10
C PHE A 246 2.73 -22.49 15.68
N GLY A 247 3.65 -21.80 16.33
CA GLY A 247 5.04 -22.20 16.31
C GLY A 247 5.13 -23.60 16.86
N ILE A 248 5.37 -24.57 15.97
CA ILE A 248 5.79 -25.91 16.41
C ILE A 248 7.13 -25.67 17.09
N PHE A 249 7.11 -25.59 18.42
CA PHE A 249 8.32 -25.73 19.21
C PHE A 249 8.87 -27.13 18.93
N LYS A 250 9.79 -27.26 17.97
CA LYS A 250 10.70 -28.40 17.95
C LYS A 250 11.59 -28.27 19.19
N LYS A 251 11.33 -29.14 20.17
CA LYS A 251 12.30 -29.46 21.23
C LYS A 251 13.54 -30.08 20.59
#